data_283ee913d8b41497ea8ebc60d17a611f
#
_entry.id   283ee913d8b41497ea8ebc60d17a611f
#
_cell.length_a   1.000
_cell.length_b   1.000
_cell.length_c   1.000
_cell.angle_alpha   90.00
_cell.angle_beta   90.00
_cell.angle_gamma   90.00
#
_symmetry.space_group_name_H-M   'P 1'
#
loop_
_entity.id
_entity.type
_entity.pdbx_description
1 polymer ?
#
loop_
_entity_poly.entity_id
_entity_poly.type
_entity_poly.pdbx_seq_one_letter_code
_entity_poly.pdbx_strand_id
1 'polypeptide(L)'
;EAKTSVYPNNTDHDQLGFIVDDMLFINDIQFTPWPSGNTRYEGCEVTVSGIVTADTAQYNSSYSSYAMQEGSGQWDGLIFDTEEVVDLTRGDHVTVTGLVTDNDPDWIFKFGGNTRLINAEVSIDTQVDIPDPLVASCEDLAQTAEEVESYEGVLVKLENVTVSSV
;
A
#
# COMPACT_ATOMS: atom_id res chain seq x y z
N GLU A 1 -14.48 -15.98 -22.21
CA GLU A 1 -13.15 -16.53 -21.97
C GLU A 1 -12.95 -16.68 -20.48
N ALA A 2 -12.45 -17.83 -20.05
CA ALA A 2 -12.45 -18.22 -18.66
C ALA A 2 -11.40 -17.43 -17.87
N LYS A 3 -11.83 -16.65 -16.89
CA LYS A 3 -10.94 -16.08 -15.88
C LYS A 3 -10.38 -17.22 -15.02
N THR A 4 -9.11 -17.51 -15.18
CA THR A 4 -8.43 -18.45 -14.29
C THR A 4 -7.99 -17.66 -13.06
N SER A 5 -8.82 -17.64 -12.04
CA SER A 5 -8.42 -17.21 -10.72
C SER A 5 -7.48 -18.26 -10.13
N VAL A 6 -6.20 -18.02 -10.17
CA VAL A 6 -5.22 -18.85 -9.49
C VAL A 6 -5.07 -18.32 -8.07
N TYR A 7 -5.67 -19.00 -7.11
CA TYR A 7 -5.38 -18.78 -5.70
C TYR A 7 -4.08 -19.51 -5.36
N PRO A 8 -3.01 -18.81 -4.96
CA PRO A 8 -1.85 -19.51 -4.46
C PRO A 8 -2.20 -20.16 -3.12
N ASN A 9 -2.24 -21.48 -3.08
CA ASN A 9 -2.22 -22.22 -1.83
C ASN A 9 -0.83 -22.06 -1.25
N ASN A 10 -0.66 -21.14 -0.32
CA ASN A 10 0.61 -20.82 0.30
C ASN A 10 1.01 -21.94 1.30
N THR A 11 1.59 -23.01 0.82
CA THR A 11 2.28 -24.01 1.65
C THR A 11 3.68 -24.34 1.17
N ASP A 12 4.14 -23.78 0.04
CA ASP A 12 5.52 -23.92 -0.42
C ASP A 12 6.04 -22.57 -0.88
N HIS A 13 7.17 -22.14 -0.31
CA HIS A 13 7.87 -20.89 -0.59
C HIS A 13 8.61 -20.90 -1.95
N ASP A 14 8.13 -21.61 -2.93
CA ASP A 14 8.63 -21.47 -4.28
C ASP A 14 7.95 -20.25 -4.91
N GLN A 15 8.71 -19.15 -4.98
CA GLN A 15 8.32 -17.87 -5.59
C GLN A 15 8.06 -18.06 -7.09
N LEU A 16 6.89 -18.56 -7.43
CA LEU A 16 6.35 -18.41 -8.77
C LEU A 16 5.58 -17.08 -8.80
N GLY A 17 6.25 -16.04 -9.24
CA GLY A 17 5.59 -14.76 -9.50
C GLY A 17 4.58 -14.94 -10.64
N PHE A 18 3.37 -14.45 -10.44
CA PHE A 18 2.35 -14.37 -11.48
C PHE A 18 2.16 -12.93 -11.89
N ILE A 19 2.02 -12.70 -13.18
CA ILE A 19 1.59 -11.41 -13.72
C ILE A 19 0.07 -11.42 -13.73
N VAL A 20 -0.55 -10.44 -13.12
CA VAL A 20 -1.99 -10.21 -13.20
C VAL A 20 -2.22 -9.19 -14.31
N ASP A 21 -2.75 -9.66 -15.44
CA ASP A 21 -2.89 -8.89 -16.68
C ASP A 21 -4.16 -7.99 -16.71
N ASP A 22 -4.92 -7.93 -15.64
CA ASP A 22 -6.05 -7.01 -15.47
C ASP A 22 -5.62 -5.85 -14.57
N MET A 23 -6.04 -4.63 -14.89
CA MET A 23 -5.85 -3.49 -14.01
C MET A 23 -6.63 -3.73 -12.71
N LEU A 24 -5.90 -3.89 -11.61
CA LEU A 24 -6.47 -4.06 -10.28
C LEU A 24 -6.69 -2.71 -9.62
N PHE A 25 -7.64 -2.67 -8.71
CA PHE A 25 -7.77 -1.58 -7.76
C PHE A 25 -6.84 -1.80 -6.56
N ILE A 26 -6.41 -0.71 -5.92
CA ILE A 26 -5.63 -0.81 -4.67
C ILE A 26 -6.40 -1.62 -3.63
N ASN A 27 -7.71 -1.41 -3.54
CA ASN A 27 -8.58 -2.17 -2.65
C ASN A 27 -8.55 -3.69 -2.91
N ASP A 28 -8.40 -4.14 -4.15
CA ASP A 28 -8.30 -5.57 -4.46
C ASP A 28 -7.04 -6.21 -3.85
N ILE A 29 -5.95 -5.44 -3.78
CA ILE A 29 -4.67 -5.87 -3.23
C ILE A 29 -4.68 -5.81 -1.70
N GLN A 30 -5.18 -4.72 -1.15
CA GLN A 30 -5.17 -4.44 0.29
C GLN A 30 -6.22 -5.24 1.06
N PHE A 31 -7.44 -5.34 0.53
CA PHE A 31 -8.52 -5.98 1.27
C PHE A 31 -8.25 -7.44 1.57
N THR A 32 -8.27 -7.78 2.84
CA THR A 32 -8.18 -9.13 3.34
C THR A 32 -9.24 -9.41 4.40
N PRO A 33 -9.96 -10.53 4.31
CA PRO A 33 -10.87 -10.97 5.35
C PRO A 33 -10.18 -11.77 6.46
N TRP A 34 -8.85 -11.95 6.37
CA TRP A 34 -8.12 -12.78 7.32
C TRP A 34 -7.52 -11.95 8.45
N PRO A 35 -7.57 -12.46 9.69
CA PRO A 35 -6.97 -11.78 10.85
C PRO A 35 -5.45 -11.57 10.77
N SER A 36 -4.78 -12.22 9.82
CA SER A 36 -3.34 -12.03 9.59
C SER A 36 -3.01 -10.71 8.90
N GLY A 37 -3.99 -10.06 8.28
CA GLY A 37 -3.77 -8.88 7.44
C GLY A 37 -3.17 -9.19 6.05
N ASN A 38 -2.72 -10.42 5.82
CA ASN A 38 -1.98 -10.75 4.60
C ASN A 38 -2.82 -10.62 3.33
N THR A 39 -2.25 -10.01 2.30
CA THR A 39 -2.84 -9.96 0.97
C THR A 39 -2.90 -11.35 0.32
N ARG A 40 -3.85 -11.53 -0.57
CA ARG A 40 -3.92 -12.72 -1.42
C ARG A 40 -3.01 -12.64 -2.66
N TYR A 41 -2.40 -11.48 -2.90
CA TYR A 41 -1.55 -11.22 -4.07
C TYR A 41 -0.05 -11.32 -3.78
N GLU A 42 0.35 -11.81 -2.60
CA GLU A 42 1.75 -12.03 -2.23
C GLU A 42 2.52 -12.74 -3.36
N GLY A 43 3.63 -12.14 -3.81
CA GLY A 43 4.46 -12.65 -4.89
C GLY A 43 3.91 -12.46 -6.30
N CYS A 44 2.79 -11.73 -6.47
CA CYS A 44 2.27 -11.37 -7.79
C CYS A 44 2.86 -10.05 -8.26
N GLU A 45 3.20 -9.96 -9.54
CA GLU A 45 3.45 -8.68 -10.20
C GLU A 45 2.11 -8.08 -10.64
N VAL A 46 1.85 -6.85 -10.23
CA VAL A 46 0.59 -6.15 -10.48
C VAL A 46 0.83 -4.74 -11.00
N THR A 47 -0.17 -4.21 -11.71
CA THR A 47 -0.20 -2.80 -12.12
C THR A 47 -1.43 -2.13 -11.52
N VAL A 48 -1.23 -1.03 -10.81
CA VAL A 48 -2.28 -0.22 -10.19
C VAL A 48 -2.04 1.25 -10.46
N SER A 49 -3.11 2.05 -10.35
CA SER A 49 -3.02 3.50 -10.47
C SER A 49 -3.51 4.17 -9.19
N GLY A 50 -2.94 5.33 -8.86
CA GLY A 50 -3.33 6.08 -7.68
C GLY A 50 -2.72 7.47 -7.66
N ILE A 51 -3.08 8.24 -6.64
CA ILE A 51 -2.59 9.60 -6.42
C ILE A 51 -1.57 9.56 -5.28
N VAL A 52 -0.37 10.08 -5.51
CA VAL A 52 0.69 10.15 -4.49
C VAL A 52 0.21 11.01 -3.31
N THR A 53 0.16 10.40 -2.14
CA THR A 53 -0.25 11.05 -0.88
C THR A 53 0.93 11.34 0.04
N ALA A 54 2.03 10.59 -0.08
CA ALA A 54 3.30 10.87 0.58
C ALA A 54 4.47 10.54 -0.35
N ASP A 55 5.42 11.46 -0.44
CA ASP A 55 6.69 11.30 -1.13
C ASP A 55 7.82 11.01 -0.12
N THR A 56 9.05 10.92 -0.60
CA THR A 56 10.22 10.64 0.25
C THR A 56 10.45 11.68 1.36
N ALA A 57 9.92 12.89 1.22
CA ALA A 57 10.03 13.92 2.24
C ALA A 57 9.11 13.65 3.43
N GLN A 58 7.97 13.02 3.22
CA GLN A 58 7.02 12.68 4.28
C GLN A 58 7.26 11.28 4.85
N TYR A 59 7.66 10.34 4.02
CA TYR A 59 7.78 8.95 4.46
C TYR A 59 9.19 8.63 4.98
N ASN A 60 10.17 8.56 4.14
CA ASN A 60 11.57 8.39 4.54
C ASN A 60 12.54 8.73 3.40
N SER A 61 13.35 9.76 3.57
CA SER A 61 14.33 10.18 2.57
C SER A 61 15.50 9.20 2.36
N SER A 62 15.65 8.20 3.23
CA SER A 62 16.69 7.18 3.11
C SER A 62 16.26 5.97 2.27
N TYR A 63 14.97 5.86 2.00
CA TYR A 63 14.38 4.80 1.18
C TYR A 63 13.57 5.44 0.07
N SER A 64 13.56 4.84 -1.11
CA SER A 64 12.74 5.28 -2.23
C SER A 64 11.29 4.80 -2.07
N SER A 65 10.68 5.16 -0.93
CA SER A 65 9.33 4.74 -0.52
C SER A 65 8.33 5.86 -0.66
N TYR A 66 7.16 5.53 -1.15
CA TYR A 66 6.06 6.45 -1.43
C TYR A 66 4.74 5.82 -0.97
N ALA A 67 3.73 6.66 -0.73
CA ALA A 67 2.37 6.19 -0.54
C ALA A 67 1.45 6.80 -1.60
N MET A 68 0.50 6.01 -2.08
CA MET A 68 -0.54 6.46 -3.02
C MET A 68 -1.91 5.96 -2.59
N GLN A 69 -2.96 6.62 -3.08
CA GLN A 69 -4.35 6.21 -2.88
C GLN A 69 -5.14 6.32 -4.18
N GLU A 70 -6.11 5.43 -4.38
CA GLU A 70 -7.08 5.58 -5.48
C GLU A 70 -8.40 6.21 -5.03
N GLY A 71 -8.66 6.24 -3.71
CA GLY A 71 -9.84 6.82 -3.09
C GLY A 71 -9.50 7.50 -1.78
N SER A 72 -10.53 7.72 -0.92
CA SER A 72 -10.39 8.34 0.40
C SER A 72 -10.96 7.48 1.53
N GLY A 73 -11.18 6.20 1.27
CA GLY A 73 -11.72 5.22 2.21
C GLY A 73 -10.66 4.34 2.85
N GLN A 74 -11.13 3.42 3.67
CA GLN A 74 -10.33 2.29 4.15
C GLN A 74 -9.95 1.38 2.98
N TRP A 75 -8.76 0.77 3.03
CA TRP A 75 -8.21 -0.12 2.00
C TRP A 75 -7.84 0.55 0.67
N ASP A 76 -7.96 1.88 0.57
CA ASP A 76 -7.66 2.63 -0.66
C ASP A 76 -6.20 3.07 -0.76
N GLY A 77 -5.38 2.80 0.25
CA GLY A 77 -3.98 3.20 0.32
C GLY A 77 -3.00 2.08 0.01
N LEU A 78 -1.87 2.39 -0.61
CA LEU A 78 -0.82 1.42 -0.90
C LEU A 78 0.57 2.10 -0.83
N ILE A 79 1.53 1.39 -0.25
CA ILE A 79 2.93 1.80 -0.22
C ILE A 79 3.65 1.14 -1.39
N PHE A 80 4.61 1.84 -1.99
CA PHE A 80 5.47 1.25 -3.00
C PHE A 80 6.91 1.75 -2.86
N ASP A 81 7.85 0.87 -3.17
CA ASP A 81 9.28 1.09 -3.09
C ASP A 81 9.91 0.95 -4.46
N THR A 82 10.69 1.94 -4.88
CA THR A 82 11.44 1.95 -6.13
C THR A 82 12.92 1.66 -5.86
N GLU A 83 13.66 1.12 -6.85
CA GLU A 83 15.11 0.89 -6.69
C GLU A 83 15.88 2.20 -6.54
N GLU A 84 15.47 3.24 -7.27
CA GLU A 84 16.07 4.58 -7.22
C GLU A 84 15.00 5.61 -6.85
N VAL A 85 15.44 6.73 -6.27
CA VAL A 85 14.54 7.84 -5.96
C VAL A 85 13.93 8.41 -7.24
N VAL A 86 12.61 8.41 -7.30
CA VAL A 86 11.81 9.05 -8.35
C VAL A 86 11.35 10.42 -7.86
N ASP A 87 11.43 11.42 -8.71
CA ASP A 87 10.98 12.79 -8.38
C ASP A 87 9.44 12.86 -8.46
N LEU A 88 8.82 12.39 -7.38
CA LEU A 88 7.36 12.42 -7.20
C LEU A 88 6.98 13.49 -6.20
N THR A 89 5.84 14.10 -6.44
CA THR A 89 5.22 15.06 -5.53
C THR A 89 3.80 14.63 -5.17
N ARG A 90 3.33 15.07 -4.01
CA ARG A 90 1.94 14.83 -3.60
C ARG A 90 0.97 15.42 -4.64
N GLY A 91 0.01 14.61 -5.05
CA GLY A 91 -0.95 14.96 -6.09
C GLY A 91 -0.59 14.43 -7.48
N ASP A 92 0.61 13.85 -7.67
CA ASP A 92 0.89 13.15 -8.91
C ASP A 92 -0.01 11.91 -9.02
N HIS A 93 -0.76 11.81 -10.12
CA HIS A 93 -1.45 10.60 -10.49
C HIS A 93 -0.47 9.69 -11.22
N VAL A 94 -0.28 8.50 -10.68
CA VAL A 94 0.74 7.56 -11.16
C VAL A 94 0.13 6.20 -11.49
N THR A 95 0.76 5.52 -12.44
CA THR A 95 0.59 4.10 -12.69
C THR A 95 1.85 3.39 -12.23
N VAL A 96 1.71 2.41 -11.36
CA VAL A 96 2.81 1.69 -10.69
C VAL A 96 2.70 0.22 -10.98
N THR A 97 3.78 -0.39 -11.47
CA THR A 97 3.92 -1.83 -11.66
C THR A 97 4.99 -2.34 -10.71
N GLY A 98 4.69 -3.36 -9.91
CA GLY A 98 5.63 -3.91 -8.95
C GLY A 98 5.21 -5.25 -8.37
N LEU A 99 6.10 -5.85 -7.61
CA LEU A 99 5.87 -7.12 -6.93
C LEU A 99 5.20 -6.88 -5.57
N VAL A 100 4.04 -7.50 -5.35
CA VAL A 100 3.33 -7.42 -4.07
C VAL A 100 4.07 -8.22 -3.01
N THR A 101 4.29 -7.63 -1.85
CA THR A 101 4.80 -8.34 -0.66
C THR A 101 4.17 -7.81 0.62
N ASP A 102 3.88 -8.71 1.56
CA ASP A 102 3.48 -8.40 2.93
C ASP A 102 4.66 -8.46 3.90
N ASN A 103 5.70 -9.19 3.52
CA ASN A 103 6.83 -9.47 4.37
C ASN A 103 8.09 -8.86 3.77
N ASP A 104 8.44 -7.67 4.22
CA ASP A 104 9.81 -7.19 4.04
C ASP A 104 10.69 -7.81 5.13
N PRO A 105 11.59 -8.76 4.80
CA PRO A 105 12.47 -9.40 5.78
C PRO A 105 13.45 -8.42 6.43
N ASP A 106 13.65 -7.26 5.84
CA ASP A 106 14.57 -6.22 6.32
C ASP A 106 13.91 -5.23 7.30
N TRP A 107 12.58 -5.26 7.45
CA TRP A 107 11.90 -4.43 8.45
C TRP A 107 12.02 -5.02 9.85
N ILE A 108 12.79 -4.34 10.69
CA ILE A 108 13.12 -4.72 12.08
C ILE A 108 11.87 -4.60 13.02
N PHE A 109 10.81 -3.99 12.55
CA PHE A 109 9.59 -3.82 13.34
C PHE A 109 8.62 -4.96 13.05
N LYS A 110 8.56 -5.90 13.97
CA LYS A 110 7.69 -7.08 13.98
C LYS A 110 6.20 -6.75 14.24
N PHE A 111 5.66 -5.79 13.54
CA PHE A 111 4.23 -5.46 13.65
C PHE A 111 3.64 -5.69 12.29
N GLY A 112 3.04 -6.85 12.05
CA GLY A 112 2.36 -7.23 10.80
C GLY A 112 3.05 -6.71 9.54
N GLY A 113 3.27 -7.53 8.54
CA GLY A 113 3.88 -7.02 7.30
C GLY A 113 2.98 -5.96 6.69
N ASN A 114 3.53 -4.88 6.19
CA ASN A 114 2.77 -3.92 5.41
C ASN A 114 2.66 -4.41 3.97
N THR A 115 1.45 -4.52 3.45
CA THR A 115 1.23 -4.82 2.03
C THR A 115 1.79 -3.69 1.19
N ARG A 116 2.74 -4.00 0.32
CA ARG A 116 3.42 -3.01 -0.53
C ARG A 116 3.83 -3.57 -1.88
N LEU A 117 4.17 -2.67 -2.81
CA LEU A 117 4.85 -3.04 -4.04
C LEU A 117 6.35 -2.78 -3.88
N ILE A 118 7.17 -3.78 -4.20
CA ILE A 118 8.63 -3.63 -4.26
C ILE A 118 9.12 -3.70 -5.70
N ASN A 119 10.34 -3.19 -5.94
CA ASN A 119 10.94 -3.08 -7.27
C ASN A 119 10.00 -2.35 -8.25
N ALA A 120 9.33 -1.31 -7.75
CA ALA A 120 8.27 -0.66 -8.48
C ALA A 120 8.81 0.21 -9.64
N GLU A 121 8.18 0.07 -10.80
CA GLU A 121 8.31 0.97 -11.94
C GLU A 121 7.14 1.96 -11.93
N VAL A 122 7.42 3.25 -12.10
CA VAL A 122 6.44 4.32 -11.97
C VAL A 122 6.33 5.12 -13.26
N SER A 123 5.10 5.34 -13.71
CA SER A 123 4.76 6.29 -14.77
C SER A 123 3.90 7.41 -14.19
N ILE A 124 4.30 8.66 -14.43
CA ILE A 124 3.52 9.83 -14.01
C ILE A 124 2.58 10.21 -15.13
N ASP A 125 1.29 10.22 -14.86
CA ASP A 125 0.25 10.51 -15.84
C ASP A 125 -0.12 12.00 -15.86
N THR A 126 -0.48 12.55 -14.72
CA THR A 126 -0.93 13.94 -14.54
C THR A 126 -0.83 14.35 -13.07
N GLN A 127 -1.09 15.61 -12.79
CA GLN A 127 -1.21 16.11 -11.41
C GLN A 127 -2.65 16.48 -11.12
N VAL A 128 -3.14 16.07 -9.95
CA VAL A 128 -4.51 16.29 -9.48
C VAL A 128 -4.52 16.69 -8.00
N ASP A 129 -5.69 17.02 -7.47
CA ASP A 129 -5.84 17.25 -6.03
C ASP A 129 -5.65 15.93 -5.27
N ILE A 130 -4.97 15.98 -4.12
CA ILE A 130 -4.84 14.81 -3.24
C ILE A 130 -6.21 14.44 -2.66
N PRO A 131 -6.47 13.13 -2.41
CA PRO A 131 -7.68 12.70 -1.73
C PRO A 131 -7.85 13.36 -0.37
N ASP A 132 -9.11 13.62 0.02
CA ASP A 132 -9.40 14.08 1.38
C ASP A 132 -8.94 13.04 2.40
N PRO A 133 -8.24 13.45 3.49
CA PRO A 133 -7.82 12.51 4.51
C PRO A 133 -9.01 11.84 5.19
N LEU A 134 -8.96 10.53 5.37
CA LEU A 134 -9.94 9.78 6.14
C LEU A 134 -9.87 10.20 7.62
N VAL A 135 -10.99 10.63 8.19
CA VAL A 135 -11.04 10.97 9.61
C VAL A 135 -11.05 9.67 10.43
N ALA A 136 -10.06 9.52 11.32
CA ALA A 136 -9.93 8.38 12.20
C ALA A 136 -9.76 8.84 13.66
N SER A 137 -10.06 7.97 14.60
CA SER A 137 -9.75 8.15 16.02
C SER A 137 -8.43 7.45 16.38
N CYS A 138 -7.87 7.78 17.54
CA CYS A 138 -6.70 7.04 18.05
C CYS A 138 -7.05 5.57 18.37
N GLU A 139 -8.30 5.26 18.62
CA GLU A 139 -8.75 3.90 18.89
C GLU A 139 -8.77 3.06 17.61
N ASP A 140 -9.18 3.64 16.49
CA ASP A 140 -9.20 2.98 15.19
C ASP A 140 -7.78 2.63 14.71
N LEU A 141 -6.80 3.44 15.07
CA LEU A 141 -5.38 3.26 14.69
C LEU A 141 -4.56 2.54 15.76
N ALA A 142 -5.19 2.08 16.83
CA ALA A 142 -4.49 1.31 17.85
C ALA A 142 -4.08 -0.05 17.26
N GLN A 143 -2.85 -0.49 17.55
CA GLN A 143 -2.32 -1.79 17.09
C GLN A 143 -3.21 -2.99 17.42
N THR A 144 -4.08 -2.86 18.43
CA THR A 144 -5.05 -3.88 18.84
C THR A 144 -6.43 -3.68 18.24
N ALA A 145 -6.62 -2.67 17.41
CA ALA A 145 -7.90 -2.44 16.74
C ALA A 145 -8.12 -3.53 15.68
N GLU A 146 -9.35 -4.02 15.62
CA GLU A 146 -9.72 -5.13 14.73
C GLU A 146 -9.55 -4.77 13.24
N GLU A 147 -9.69 -3.48 12.91
CA GLU A 147 -9.68 -2.98 11.53
C GLU A 147 -8.44 -2.11 11.20
N VAL A 148 -7.39 -2.14 12.03
CA VAL A 148 -6.20 -1.28 11.85
C VAL A 148 -5.54 -1.47 10.48
N GLU A 149 -5.55 -2.67 9.94
CA GLU A 149 -5.04 -3.00 8.60
C GLU A 149 -5.72 -2.18 7.50
N SER A 150 -6.99 -1.86 7.68
CA SER A 150 -7.74 -1.10 6.68
C SER A 150 -7.25 0.34 6.47
N TYR A 151 -6.44 0.85 7.40
CA TYR A 151 -5.84 2.19 7.33
C TYR A 151 -4.42 2.17 6.78
N GLU A 152 -3.91 1.02 6.40
CA GLU A 152 -2.57 0.89 5.88
C GLU A 152 -2.39 1.67 4.56
N GLY A 153 -1.33 2.48 4.50
CA GLY A 153 -1.07 3.36 3.34
C GLY A 153 -2.07 4.50 3.15
N VAL A 154 -3.13 4.58 3.97
CA VAL A 154 -4.19 5.59 3.84
C VAL A 154 -3.77 6.90 4.52
N LEU A 155 -4.01 8.03 3.85
CA LEU A 155 -3.86 9.35 4.44
C LEU A 155 -4.98 9.59 5.45
N VAL A 156 -4.63 9.68 6.74
CA VAL A 156 -5.60 9.85 7.82
C VAL A 156 -5.48 11.22 8.48
N LYS A 157 -6.59 11.69 9.04
CA LYS A 157 -6.67 12.89 9.86
C LYS A 157 -7.17 12.53 11.25
N LEU A 158 -6.38 12.86 12.26
CA LEU A 158 -6.78 12.77 13.65
C LEU A 158 -7.27 14.15 14.13
N GLU A 159 -8.44 14.19 14.75
CA GLU A 159 -9.02 15.40 15.31
C GLU A 159 -9.03 15.35 16.84
N ASN A 160 -8.95 16.52 17.49
CA ASN A 160 -9.00 16.69 18.94
C ASN A 160 -7.95 15.87 19.73
N VAL A 161 -6.78 15.68 19.15
CA VAL A 161 -5.66 14.98 19.81
C VAL A 161 -4.74 15.97 20.52
N THR A 162 -4.10 15.50 21.59
CA THR A 162 -3.09 16.27 22.32
C THR A 162 -1.76 15.53 22.24
N VAL A 163 -0.70 16.21 21.80
CA VAL A 163 0.66 15.65 21.85
C VAL A 163 1.15 15.71 23.29
N SER A 164 1.39 14.56 23.91
CA SER A 164 1.80 14.46 25.33
C SER A 164 3.31 14.55 25.53
N SER A 165 4.10 14.21 24.52
CA SER A 165 5.58 14.35 24.51
C SER A 165 6.09 14.43 23.07
N VAL A 166 7.18 15.12 22.88
CA VAL A 166 7.94 15.18 21.61
C VAL A 166 9.34 14.64 21.90
#